data_01a5c78d791a0953e58e42011cf58c71
#
_entry.id   01a5c78d791a0953e58e42011cf58c71
#
_cell.length_a   1.000
_cell.length_b   1.000
_cell.length_c   1.000
_cell.angle_alpha   90.00
_cell.angle_beta   90.00
_cell.angle_gamma   90.00
#
_symmetry.space_group_name_H-M   'P 1'
#
loop_
_entity.id
_entity.type
_entity.pdbx_description
1 polymer ?
#
loop_
_entity_poly.entity_id
_entity_poly.type
_entity_poly.pdbx_seq_one_letter_code
_entity_poly.pdbx_strand_id
1 'polypeptide(L)'
;MAQEWQGVTLARILRSRGRIGEVAAEILTDFPQRLTTFREVYLSDGKTPPRRIAVRRCRLHKGQALFHFEGVDSISAAETLKGFEIQVPLSERVALPPGQYFFSDLMGCAVWEQGASTPLGIVRDVQHTGEDKWGTPLLVVDTPQGEMLIPFAAEICTRIDSAGRRIDVRLPEGLRDLNP
;
A
#
# COMPACT_ATOMS: atom_id res chain seq x y z
N MET A 1 -2.35 0.73 27.01
CA MET A 1 -2.78 1.34 25.74
C MET A 1 -2.68 0.26 24.69
N ALA A 2 -3.79 -0.14 24.09
CA ALA A 2 -3.78 -1.12 23.01
C ALA A 2 -3.03 -0.48 21.82
N GLN A 3 -1.94 -1.10 21.41
CA GLN A 3 -1.19 -0.69 20.22
C GLN A 3 -2.13 -0.93 19.03
N GLU A 4 -2.53 0.16 18.38
CA GLU A 4 -3.41 0.08 17.21
C GLU A 4 -2.72 -0.77 16.15
N TRP A 5 -3.38 -1.83 15.68
CA TRP A 5 -2.83 -2.72 14.69
C TRP A 5 -2.53 -1.95 13.41
N GLN A 6 -1.28 -1.91 13.03
CA GLN A 6 -0.85 -1.37 11.75
C GLN A 6 -0.38 -2.51 10.85
N GLY A 7 -1.26 -2.96 9.99
CA GLY A 7 -1.00 -4.03 9.02
C GLY A 7 -1.04 -3.54 7.59
N VAL A 8 -0.32 -4.25 6.72
CA VAL A 8 -0.35 -4.06 5.28
C VAL A 8 -1.17 -5.19 4.67
N THR A 9 -2.23 -4.86 3.93
CA THR A 9 -3.03 -5.84 3.21
C THR A 9 -2.30 -6.30 1.97
N LEU A 10 -2.09 -7.60 1.84
CA LEU A 10 -1.39 -8.22 0.72
C LEU A 10 -2.34 -8.95 -0.24
N ALA A 11 -3.46 -9.46 0.28
CA ALA A 11 -4.45 -10.17 -0.52
C ALA A 11 -5.82 -10.13 0.17
N ARG A 12 -6.89 -10.40 -0.60
CA ARG A 12 -8.26 -10.54 -0.10
C ARG A 12 -8.84 -11.88 -0.49
N ILE A 13 -9.40 -12.61 0.46
CA ILE A 13 -10.00 -13.93 0.23
C ILE A 13 -11.31 -13.77 -0.51
N LEU A 14 -11.40 -14.38 -1.69
CA LEU A 14 -12.58 -14.31 -2.55
C LEU A 14 -13.57 -15.45 -2.28
N ARG A 15 -13.03 -16.69 -2.13
CA ARG A 15 -13.84 -17.91 -2.02
C ARG A 15 -13.02 -19.09 -1.53
N SER A 16 -13.71 -20.12 -1.05
CA SER A 16 -13.12 -21.45 -0.84
C SER A 16 -12.70 -22.09 -2.17
N ARG A 17 -11.72 -22.98 -2.13
CA ARG A 17 -11.26 -23.77 -3.28
C ARG A 17 -10.91 -25.19 -2.88
N GLY A 18 -11.34 -26.14 -3.71
CA GLY A 18 -11.08 -27.57 -3.47
C GLY A 18 -11.83 -28.10 -2.24
N ARG A 19 -11.40 -29.28 -1.77
CA ARG A 19 -12.09 -30.01 -0.69
C ARG A 19 -11.35 -29.98 0.64
N ILE A 20 -10.12 -29.45 0.64
CA ILE A 20 -9.19 -29.51 1.78
C ILE A 20 -9.06 -28.21 2.55
N GLY A 21 -9.97 -27.24 2.33
CA GLY A 21 -9.92 -25.96 3.04
C GLY A 21 -9.01 -24.90 2.41
N GLU A 22 -8.57 -25.07 1.15
CA GLU A 22 -7.86 -24.00 0.44
C GLU A 22 -8.81 -22.83 0.17
N VAL A 23 -8.25 -21.61 0.16
CA VAL A 23 -8.94 -20.39 -0.25
C VAL A 23 -8.22 -19.77 -1.45
N ALA A 24 -8.99 -19.16 -2.36
CA ALA A 24 -8.48 -18.35 -3.44
C ALA A 24 -8.58 -16.88 -3.04
N ALA A 25 -7.48 -16.15 -3.12
CA ALA A 25 -7.38 -14.75 -2.77
C ALA A 25 -6.92 -13.90 -3.94
N GLU A 26 -7.52 -12.73 -4.07
CA GLU A 26 -7.08 -11.66 -4.96
C GLU A 26 -5.77 -11.07 -4.44
N ILE A 27 -4.81 -10.87 -5.32
CA ILE A 27 -3.50 -10.32 -4.96
C ILE A 27 -3.59 -8.79 -5.01
N LEU A 28 -3.28 -8.13 -3.90
CA LEU A 28 -3.31 -6.68 -3.74
C LEU A 28 -1.91 -6.08 -3.56
N THR A 29 -0.86 -6.92 -3.61
CA THR A 29 0.53 -6.50 -3.50
C THR A 29 1.23 -6.50 -4.86
N ASP A 30 2.17 -5.58 -5.08
CA ASP A 30 3.04 -5.56 -6.25
C ASP A 30 4.14 -6.65 -6.20
N PHE A 31 4.26 -7.37 -5.09
CA PHE A 31 5.25 -8.42 -4.86
C PHE A 31 4.61 -9.78 -4.57
N PRO A 32 3.85 -10.36 -5.52
CA PRO A 32 3.06 -11.58 -5.30
C PRO A 32 3.90 -12.80 -4.89
N GLN A 33 5.15 -12.88 -5.34
CA GLN A 33 6.04 -14.00 -5.01
C GLN A 33 6.29 -14.12 -3.51
N ARG A 34 6.29 -13.01 -2.76
CA ARG A 34 6.45 -13.03 -1.31
C ARG A 34 5.32 -13.75 -0.58
N LEU A 35 4.11 -13.80 -1.15
CA LEU A 35 2.99 -14.51 -0.55
C LEU A 35 3.31 -16.00 -0.31
N THR A 36 4.18 -16.58 -1.15
CA THR A 36 4.58 -17.98 -1.04
C THR A 36 5.63 -18.24 0.05
N THR A 37 6.23 -17.19 0.61
CA THR A 37 7.31 -17.29 1.62
C THR A 37 6.81 -17.12 3.05
N PHE A 38 5.62 -16.56 3.25
CA PHE A 38 5.07 -16.35 4.58
C PHE A 38 4.69 -17.67 5.24
N ARG A 39 5.12 -17.84 6.48
CA ARG A 39 4.71 -18.95 7.34
C ARG A 39 3.53 -18.61 8.22
N GLU A 40 3.34 -17.33 8.45
CA GLU A 40 2.28 -16.77 9.26
C GLU A 40 1.78 -15.47 8.62
N VAL A 41 0.49 -15.20 8.78
CA VAL A 41 -0.16 -13.96 8.35
C VAL A 41 -1.24 -13.59 9.35
N TYR A 42 -1.84 -12.43 9.16
CA TYR A 42 -2.98 -11.97 9.94
C TYR A 42 -4.21 -11.89 9.06
N LEU A 43 -5.32 -12.41 9.56
CA LEU A 43 -6.63 -12.32 8.92
C LEU A 43 -7.43 -11.22 9.58
N SER A 44 -7.90 -10.25 8.79
CA SER A 44 -8.72 -9.11 9.22
C SER A 44 -10.05 -9.11 8.50
N ASP A 45 -11.13 -8.92 9.23
CA ASP A 45 -12.47 -8.67 8.69
C ASP A 45 -12.83 -7.17 8.69
N GLY A 46 -11.88 -6.31 9.11
CA GLY A 46 -12.05 -4.88 9.25
C GLY A 46 -12.92 -4.44 10.44
N LYS A 47 -13.42 -5.39 11.25
CA LYS A 47 -14.33 -5.12 12.38
C LYS A 47 -13.73 -5.54 13.72
N THR A 48 -13.00 -6.65 13.73
CA THR A 48 -12.34 -7.20 14.89
C THR A 48 -10.82 -7.09 14.77
N PRO A 49 -10.07 -7.14 15.89
CA PRO A 49 -8.62 -7.18 15.82
C PRO A 49 -8.15 -8.34 14.93
N PRO A 50 -7.17 -8.11 14.04
CA PRO A 50 -6.67 -9.14 13.17
C PRO A 50 -6.13 -10.35 13.93
N ARG A 51 -6.49 -11.54 13.49
CA ARG A 51 -6.04 -12.79 14.11
C ARG A 51 -4.86 -13.39 13.35
N ARG A 52 -3.84 -13.80 14.07
CA ARG A 52 -2.68 -14.53 13.53
C ARG A 52 -3.08 -15.94 13.12
N ILE A 53 -2.60 -16.38 11.97
CA ILE A 53 -2.83 -17.74 11.46
C ILE A 53 -1.58 -18.25 10.73
N ALA A 54 -1.28 -19.52 10.92
CA ALA A 54 -0.17 -20.17 10.23
C ALA A 54 -0.57 -20.57 8.80
N VAL A 55 0.37 -20.42 7.86
CA VAL A 55 0.20 -20.79 6.47
C VAL A 55 0.89 -22.14 6.24
N ARG A 56 0.11 -23.19 6.00
CA ARG A 56 0.65 -24.51 5.61
C ARG A 56 1.22 -24.48 4.20
N ARG A 57 0.52 -23.81 3.31
CA ARG A 57 0.91 -23.71 1.90
C ARG A 57 0.35 -22.47 1.26
N CYS A 58 1.14 -21.80 0.44
CA CYS A 58 0.70 -20.78 -0.50
C CYS A 58 1.30 -21.05 -1.87
N ARG A 59 0.51 -20.84 -2.92
CA ARG A 59 0.97 -20.92 -4.33
C ARG A 59 0.22 -19.92 -5.19
N LEU A 60 0.89 -19.41 -6.22
CA LEU A 60 0.27 -18.53 -7.20
C LEU A 60 -0.35 -19.37 -8.32
N HIS A 61 -1.55 -19.02 -8.75
CA HIS A 61 -2.25 -19.71 -9.83
C HIS A 61 -3.21 -18.78 -10.55
N LYS A 62 -3.02 -18.59 -11.86
CA LYS A 62 -3.89 -17.76 -12.74
C LYS A 62 -4.23 -16.39 -12.15
N GLY A 63 -3.20 -15.66 -11.68
CA GLY A 63 -3.37 -14.31 -11.11
C GLY A 63 -3.96 -14.26 -9.69
N GLN A 64 -4.17 -15.41 -9.05
CA GLN A 64 -4.64 -15.51 -7.67
C GLN A 64 -3.61 -16.19 -6.77
N ALA A 65 -3.65 -15.90 -5.48
CA ALA A 65 -2.93 -16.64 -4.46
C ALA A 65 -3.86 -17.69 -3.84
N LEU A 66 -3.39 -18.93 -3.77
CA LEU A 66 -4.11 -20.03 -3.15
C LEU A 66 -3.43 -20.34 -1.82
N PHE A 67 -4.17 -20.12 -0.73
CA PHE A 67 -3.70 -20.37 0.63
C PHE A 67 -4.37 -21.59 1.22
N HIS A 68 -3.60 -22.37 1.97
CA HIS A 68 -4.07 -23.37 2.90
C HIS A 68 -3.58 -22.99 4.29
N PHE A 69 -4.49 -22.64 5.16
CA PHE A 69 -4.18 -22.21 6.53
C PHE A 69 -4.26 -23.40 7.50
N GLU A 70 -3.51 -23.32 8.57
CA GLU A 70 -3.60 -24.31 9.64
C GLU A 70 -4.94 -24.22 10.36
N GLY A 71 -5.58 -25.39 10.61
CA GLY A 71 -6.91 -25.46 11.21
C GLY A 71 -8.07 -25.14 10.27
N VAL A 72 -7.82 -24.91 8.98
CA VAL A 72 -8.84 -24.69 7.95
C VAL A 72 -8.81 -25.89 6.99
N ASP A 73 -9.45 -26.98 7.41
CA ASP A 73 -9.33 -28.29 6.74
C ASP A 73 -10.64 -28.73 6.04
N SER A 74 -11.61 -27.82 5.88
CA SER A 74 -12.88 -28.10 5.22
C SER A 74 -13.35 -26.91 4.35
N ILE A 75 -14.26 -27.20 3.43
CA ILE A 75 -14.90 -26.16 2.61
C ILE A 75 -15.64 -25.16 3.49
N SER A 76 -16.43 -25.65 4.45
CA SER A 76 -17.20 -24.78 5.33
C SER A 76 -16.30 -23.85 6.16
N ALA A 77 -15.18 -24.36 6.69
CA ALA A 77 -14.20 -23.53 7.39
C ALA A 77 -13.58 -22.48 6.48
N ALA A 78 -13.23 -22.83 5.24
CA ALA A 78 -12.69 -21.89 4.26
C ALA A 78 -13.71 -20.83 3.83
N GLU A 79 -14.99 -21.18 3.74
CA GLU A 79 -16.05 -20.23 3.39
C GLU A 79 -16.26 -19.15 4.44
N THR A 80 -16.03 -19.44 5.71
CA THR A 80 -16.11 -18.43 6.79
C THR A 80 -15.05 -17.32 6.64
N LEU A 81 -14.01 -17.57 5.87
CA LEU A 81 -12.92 -16.62 5.61
C LEU A 81 -13.17 -15.73 4.40
N LYS A 82 -14.26 -15.92 3.67
CA LYS A 82 -14.58 -15.10 2.50
C LYS A 82 -14.70 -13.63 2.88
N GLY A 83 -14.01 -12.76 2.14
CA GLY A 83 -13.97 -11.32 2.36
C GLY A 83 -12.88 -10.87 3.35
N PHE A 84 -12.24 -11.79 4.08
CA PHE A 84 -11.14 -11.44 4.96
C PHE A 84 -9.92 -10.96 4.16
N GLU A 85 -9.22 -10.00 4.73
CA GLU A 85 -7.93 -9.52 4.23
C GLU A 85 -6.79 -10.30 4.86
N ILE A 86 -5.81 -10.64 4.04
CA ILE A 86 -4.55 -11.25 4.47
C ILE A 86 -3.55 -10.13 4.65
N GLN A 87 -3.10 -9.93 5.88
CA GLN A 87 -2.24 -8.82 6.29
C GLN A 87 -0.96 -9.33 6.92
N VAL A 88 0.07 -8.49 6.87
CA VAL A 88 1.31 -8.66 7.65
C VAL A 88 1.56 -7.38 8.45
N PRO A 89 2.32 -7.45 9.57
CA PRO A 89 2.72 -6.25 10.29
C PRO A 89 3.43 -5.26 9.38
N LEU A 90 3.28 -3.96 9.65
CA LEU A 90 3.97 -2.91 8.89
C LEU A 90 5.49 -3.10 8.89
N SER A 91 6.05 -3.67 9.95
CA SER A 91 7.48 -4.02 10.05
C SER A 91 7.95 -5.09 9.04
N GLU A 92 7.03 -5.91 8.53
CA GLU A 92 7.31 -6.92 7.49
C GLU A 92 7.04 -6.43 6.06
N ARG A 93 6.72 -5.14 5.93
CA ARG A 93 6.56 -4.51 4.61
C ARG A 93 7.88 -4.61 3.82
N VAL A 94 7.76 -4.76 2.50
CA VAL A 94 8.95 -4.77 1.62
C VAL A 94 9.74 -3.49 1.81
N ALA A 95 11.04 -3.60 2.09
CA ALA A 95 11.94 -2.48 1.94
C ALA A 95 12.06 -2.18 0.44
N LEU A 96 11.63 -1.00 0.03
CA LEU A 96 11.80 -0.55 -1.34
C LEU A 96 13.26 -0.14 -1.58
N PRO A 97 13.77 -0.31 -2.81
CA PRO A 97 15.07 0.24 -3.19
C PRO A 97 15.13 1.76 -2.92
N PRO A 98 16.33 2.33 -2.71
CA PRO A 98 16.49 3.77 -2.56
C PRO A 98 15.83 4.54 -3.72
N GLY A 99 15.07 5.57 -3.40
CA GLY A 99 14.35 6.38 -4.39
C GLY A 99 12.97 5.85 -4.80
N GLN A 100 12.55 4.69 -4.30
CA GLN A 100 11.19 4.18 -4.45
C GLN A 100 10.42 4.36 -3.15
N TYR A 101 9.13 4.73 -3.27
CA TYR A 101 8.26 5.00 -2.13
C TYR A 101 6.88 4.38 -2.37
N PHE A 102 6.26 3.92 -1.31
CA PHE A 102 4.85 3.56 -1.39
C PHE A 102 4.02 4.85 -1.37
N PHE A 103 3.05 4.95 -2.25
CA PHE A 103 2.20 6.15 -2.32
C PHE A 103 1.46 6.42 -1.01
N SER A 104 1.06 5.36 -0.30
CA SER A 104 0.47 5.50 1.04
C SER A 104 1.38 6.19 2.06
N ASP A 105 2.70 6.10 1.91
CA ASP A 105 3.66 6.74 2.81
C ASP A 105 3.87 8.22 2.48
N LEU A 106 3.53 8.61 1.26
CA LEU A 106 3.61 10.00 0.80
C LEU A 106 2.37 10.80 1.19
N MET A 107 1.22 10.13 1.34
CA MET A 107 -0.01 10.79 1.77
C MET A 107 0.12 11.36 3.19
N GLY A 108 -0.30 12.61 3.37
CA GLY A 108 -0.17 13.36 4.62
C GLY A 108 1.23 13.92 4.88
N CYS A 109 2.18 13.78 3.94
CA CYS A 109 3.46 14.46 4.03
C CYS A 109 3.31 15.95 3.73
N ALA A 110 3.99 16.78 4.51
CA ALA A 110 4.11 18.21 4.24
C ALA A 110 5.11 18.45 3.11
N VAL A 111 4.72 19.21 2.11
CA VAL A 111 5.57 19.58 0.96
C VAL A 111 6.21 20.93 1.22
N TRP A 112 7.52 20.99 1.09
CA TRP A 112 8.33 22.19 1.32
C TRP A 112 9.06 22.57 0.05
N GLU A 113 8.89 23.80 -0.37
CA GLU A 113 9.72 24.32 -1.46
C GLU A 113 11.10 24.69 -0.93
N GLN A 114 12.12 24.46 -1.74
CA GLN A 114 13.51 24.73 -1.37
C GLN A 114 13.70 26.22 -1.01
N GLY A 115 14.15 26.52 0.21
CA GLY A 115 14.34 27.87 0.70
C GLY A 115 13.11 28.52 1.36
N ALA A 116 11.97 27.83 1.36
CA ALA A 116 10.77 28.34 2.03
C ALA A 116 10.83 28.08 3.54
N SER A 117 10.26 29.01 4.32
CA SER A 117 10.15 28.89 5.80
C SER A 117 8.82 28.24 6.25
N THR A 118 7.89 28.02 5.33
CA THR A 118 6.58 27.38 5.58
C THR A 118 6.31 26.30 4.55
N PRO A 119 5.54 25.27 4.90
CA PRO A 119 5.15 24.27 3.94
C PRO A 119 4.27 24.86 2.84
N LEU A 120 4.44 24.36 1.62
CA LEU A 120 3.60 24.68 0.47
C LEU A 120 2.18 24.12 0.66
N GLY A 121 2.06 22.92 1.20
CA GLY A 121 0.82 22.20 1.43
C GLY A 121 1.05 20.78 1.94
N ILE A 122 0.01 19.98 1.89
CA ILE A 122 0.02 18.57 2.35
C ILE A 122 -0.40 17.67 1.20
N VAL A 123 0.31 16.56 0.99
CA VAL A 123 -0.06 15.55 0.00
C VAL A 123 -1.39 14.90 0.40
N ARG A 124 -2.41 15.08 -0.41
CA ARG A 124 -3.73 14.47 -0.24
C ARG A 124 -3.82 13.13 -0.95
N ASP A 125 -3.25 13.03 -2.15
CA ASP A 125 -3.34 11.85 -3.01
C ASP A 125 -2.12 11.74 -3.93
N VAL A 126 -1.95 10.58 -4.56
CA VAL A 126 -0.95 10.35 -5.61
C VAL A 126 -1.64 9.71 -6.81
N GLN A 127 -1.64 10.41 -7.93
CA GLN A 127 -2.31 10.00 -9.16
C GLN A 127 -1.32 9.52 -10.21
N HIS A 128 -1.67 8.47 -10.93
CA HIS A 128 -0.96 8.07 -12.13
C HIS A 128 -1.47 8.84 -13.34
N THR A 129 -0.57 9.39 -14.15
CA THR A 129 -0.91 10.03 -15.42
C THR A 129 -0.90 9.00 -16.52
N GLY A 130 -2.07 8.80 -17.17
CA GLY A 130 -2.23 7.94 -18.33
C GLY A 130 -2.84 6.56 -18.05
N GLU A 131 -3.31 5.90 -19.12
CA GLU A 131 -3.88 4.54 -19.07
C GLU A 131 -2.82 3.48 -18.76
N ASP A 132 -1.55 3.78 -19.02
CA ASP A 132 -0.40 2.93 -18.70
C ASP A 132 0.25 3.38 -17.40
N LYS A 133 0.50 2.44 -16.50
CA LYS A 133 1.21 2.65 -15.20
C LYS A 133 2.66 3.18 -15.33
N TRP A 134 3.07 3.62 -16.52
CA TRP A 134 4.43 4.06 -16.86
C TRP A 134 4.62 5.59 -16.86
N GLY A 135 3.54 6.35 -16.67
CA GLY A 135 3.64 7.82 -16.54
C GLY A 135 4.25 8.24 -15.20
N THR A 136 4.87 9.42 -15.18
CA THR A 136 5.33 10.03 -13.92
C THR A 136 4.13 10.28 -13.01
N PRO A 137 4.09 9.72 -11.79
CA PRO A 137 2.99 9.99 -10.87
C PRO A 137 2.94 11.47 -10.51
N LEU A 138 1.75 11.96 -10.16
CA LEU A 138 1.53 13.33 -9.66
C LEU A 138 1.16 13.29 -8.19
N LEU A 139 1.85 14.07 -7.38
CA LEU A 139 1.41 14.39 -6.02
C LEU A 139 0.28 15.40 -6.10
N VAL A 140 -0.86 15.08 -5.54
CA VAL A 140 -1.98 16.03 -5.36
C VAL A 140 -1.79 16.68 -4.00
N VAL A 141 -1.43 17.97 -4.02
CA VAL A 141 -1.07 18.72 -2.81
C VAL A 141 -2.16 19.75 -2.52
N ASP A 142 -2.74 19.67 -1.33
CA ASP A 142 -3.65 20.70 -0.84
C ASP A 142 -2.84 21.89 -0.32
N THR A 143 -2.96 23.03 -0.99
CA THR A 143 -2.32 24.30 -0.60
C THR A 143 -3.36 25.32 -0.13
N PRO A 144 -2.96 26.39 0.55
CA PRO A 144 -3.88 27.49 0.91
C PRO A 144 -4.56 28.18 -0.29
N GLN A 145 -3.98 28.05 -1.49
CA GLN A 145 -4.50 28.64 -2.74
C GLN A 145 -5.37 27.66 -3.54
N GLY A 146 -5.40 26.39 -3.17
CA GLY A 146 -6.13 25.33 -3.87
C GLY A 146 -5.30 24.07 -4.06
N GLU A 147 -5.77 23.19 -4.91
CA GLU A 147 -5.07 21.96 -5.27
C GLU A 147 -3.89 22.25 -6.21
N MET A 148 -2.73 21.66 -5.94
CA MET A 148 -1.55 21.72 -6.79
C MET A 148 -1.09 20.33 -7.18
N LEU A 149 -0.82 20.13 -8.47
CA LEU A 149 -0.27 18.90 -9.01
C LEU A 149 1.25 19.02 -9.19
N ILE A 150 2.01 18.20 -8.49
CA ILE A 150 3.47 18.21 -8.54
C ILE A 150 3.96 16.86 -9.10
N PRO A 151 4.71 16.84 -10.22
CA PRO A 151 5.28 15.59 -10.72
C PRO A 151 6.20 14.94 -9.68
N PHE A 152 5.96 13.64 -9.42
CA PHE A 152 6.79 12.85 -8.51
C PHE A 152 8.03 12.34 -9.25
N ALA A 153 8.96 13.23 -9.50
CA ALA A 153 10.23 12.97 -10.19
C ALA A 153 11.40 13.40 -9.31
N ALA A 154 12.53 12.72 -9.43
CA ALA A 154 13.73 12.97 -8.62
C ALA A 154 14.30 14.39 -8.81
N GLU A 155 14.10 14.97 -9.98
CA GLU A 155 14.51 16.34 -10.31
C GLU A 155 13.67 17.39 -9.59
N ILE A 156 12.43 17.05 -9.23
CA ILE A 156 11.47 17.93 -8.56
C ILE A 156 11.43 17.62 -7.06
N CYS A 157 11.24 16.34 -6.68
CA CYS A 157 11.24 15.89 -5.30
C CYS A 157 12.66 15.59 -4.84
N THR A 158 13.37 16.63 -4.37
CA THR A 158 14.83 16.56 -4.10
C THR A 158 15.16 15.78 -2.83
N ARG A 159 14.25 15.71 -1.88
CA ARG A 159 14.37 14.93 -0.64
C ARG A 159 13.01 14.44 -0.19
N ILE A 160 12.94 13.18 0.17
CA ILE A 160 11.73 12.55 0.68
C ILE A 160 12.06 11.86 2.00
N ASP A 161 11.42 12.32 3.05
CA ASP A 161 11.47 11.74 4.40
C ASP A 161 10.05 11.32 4.79
N SER A 162 9.68 10.09 4.39
CA SER A 162 8.35 9.55 4.67
C SER A 162 8.12 9.31 6.17
N ALA A 163 9.17 8.99 6.93
CA ALA A 163 9.09 8.82 8.38
C ALA A 163 8.87 10.16 9.09
N GLY A 164 9.58 11.21 8.67
CA GLY A 164 9.41 12.59 9.15
C GLY A 164 8.24 13.31 8.50
N ARG A 165 7.49 12.67 7.60
CA ARG A 165 6.36 13.23 6.84
C ARG A 165 6.70 14.54 6.13
N ARG A 166 7.85 14.56 5.46
CA ARG A 166 8.36 15.73 4.75
C ARG A 166 8.83 15.39 3.35
N ILE A 167 8.46 16.22 2.37
CA ILE A 167 8.94 16.16 0.99
C ILE A 167 9.46 17.55 0.63
N ASP A 168 10.75 17.65 0.30
CA ASP A 168 11.35 18.90 -0.19
C ASP A 168 11.31 18.90 -1.72
N VAL A 169 10.77 19.96 -2.30
CA VAL A 169 10.60 20.11 -3.75
C VAL A 169 11.34 21.33 -4.29
N ARG A 170 11.80 21.20 -5.53
CA ARG A 170 12.25 22.33 -6.38
C ARG A 170 11.27 22.45 -7.53
N LEU A 171 10.36 23.41 -7.46
CA LEU A 171 9.37 23.62 -8.49
C LEU A 171 10.01 24.30 -9.72
N PRO A 172 9.79 23.76 -10.95
CA PRO A 172 10.15 24.46 -12.18
C PRO A 172 9.37 25.78 -12.31
N GLU A 173 9.99 26.76 -12.98
CA GLU A 173 9.30 28.00 -13.34
C GLU A 173 8.03 27.70 -14.13
N GLY A 174 6.93 28.38 -13.80
CA GLY A 174 5.63 28.22 -14.44
C GLY A 174 4.76 27.06 -13.91
N LEU A 175 5.29 26.13 -13.08
CA LEU A 175 4.43 25.06 -12.53
C LEU A 175 3.32 25.62 -11.64
N ARG A 176 3.56 26.71 -10.95
CA ARG A 176 2.52 27.40 -10.14
C ARG A 176 1.42 28.02 -10.98
N ASP A 177 1.76 28.49 -12.19
CA ASP A 177 0.80 29.15 -13.09
C ASP A 177 -0.11 28.14 -13.81
N LEU A 178 0.30 26.86 -13.86
CA LEU A 178 -0.47 25.77 -14.44
C LEU A 178 -1.49 25.16 -13.44
N ASN A 179 -1.40 25.57 -12.18
CA ASN A 179 -2.28 25.10 -11.10
C ASN A 179 -3.00 26.33 -10.52
N PRO A 180 -4.15 26.75 -11.10
CA PRO A 180 -4.91 27.91 -10.66
C PRO A 180 -5.56 27.73 -9.28
#